data_0964d66ccdfe4f984d533adcfc74ab2b
#
_entry.id   0964d66ccdfe4f984d533adcfc74ab2b
#
_cell.length_a   1.000
_cell.length_b   1.000
_cell.length_c   1.000
_cell.angle_alpha   90.00
_cell.angle_beta   90.00
_cell.angle_gamma   90.00
#
_symmetry.space_group_name_H-M   'P 1'
#
loop_
_entity.id
_entity.type
_entity.pdbx_description
1 polymer ?
#
loop_
_entity_poly.entity_id
_entity_poly.type
_entity_poly.pdbx_seq_one_letter_code
_entity_poly.pdbx_strand_id
1 'polypeptide(L)'
;LEFILKIPAGLTEAVKALFLLVFLNFVITTVTTPLNAGCFIKNRLDLSGILKIISYLVDAAVLIIVFKLWVPSIWVVGLGSVVSSFVLAAGLWGMKRRLVPELTFKKRLVSFRRVWEMMSNGIWQSVNSLGNVLNSGLDLIVSNLMLTGTETGQVAAVKTIGTMFSMLYQIVNQPFQPKMLRVYSNGSTDDFVSELGKSMKICGFFSNVAFAGFVALGWTYYKLWLPSQDTDVLYLLTVIAVFGSIAEGIAQPMYFVNTLTLKKMIPCFVTLGSGFINTVSMYILLQYTDIGVYAIVLTTAVIMSCVNLIFNPIYCAHCLKINPWRLYKTIIRHIISVVLQIIVFKTLTCIYTPSNWITLILMGCVMVLVGMVVHTLVMTNGNEKKRILNKLKLS
;
A
#
# COMPACT_ATOMS: atom_id res chain seq x y z
N LEU A 1 23.92 -15.80 3.00
CA LEU A 1 23.68 -14.53 2.31
C LEU A 1 24.59 -14.39 1.09
N GLU A 2 25.90 -14.54 1.27
CA GLU A 2 26.92 -14.40 0.22
C GLU A 2 26.73 -15.36 -0.97
N PHE A 3 26.15 -16.53 -0.75
CA PHE A 3 25.84 -17.51 -1.82
C PHE A 3 24.57 -17.20 -2.61
N ILE A 4 23.71 -16.33 -2.09
CA ILE A 4 22.39 -16.06 -2.70
C ILE A 4 22.30 -14.66 -3.30
N LEU A 5 22.90 -13.66 -2.65
CA LEU A 5 22.80 -12.26 -3.05
C LEU A 5 24.14 -11.72 -3.56
N LYS A 6 24.10 -10.95 -4.64
CA LYS A 6 25.24 -10.22 -5.16
C LYS A 6 25.50 -9.00 -4.27
N ILE A 7 26.44 -9.13 -3.33
CA ILE A 7 26.81 -8.04 -2.42
C ILE A 7 28.09 -7.37 -2.97
N PRO A 8 28.14 -6.04 -3.11
CA PRO A 8 29.34 -5.33 -3.51
C PRO A 8 30.50 -5.60 -2.54
N ALA A 9 31.72 -5.70 -3.09
CA ALA A 9 32.92 -5.94 -2.30
C ALA A 9 33.11 -4.84 -1.23
N GLY A 10 33.39 -5.24 0.01
CA GLY A 10 33.57 -4.35 1.16
C GLY A 10 32.31 -4.03 1.96
N LEU A 11 31.11 -4.39 1.50
CA LEU A 11 29.86 -4.14 2.23
C LEU A 11 29.31 -5.38 2.96
N THR A 12 29.96 -6.53 2.84
CA THR A 12 29.48 -7.82 3.37
C THR A 12 29.19 -7.78 4.87
N GLU A 13 30.10 -7.25 5.68
CA GLU A 13 29.90 -7.18 7.15
C GLU A 13 28.79 -6.20 7.53
N ALA A 14 28.69 -5.05 6.85
CA ALA A 14 27.61 -4.10 7.07
C ALA A 14 26.25 -4.68 6.69
N VAL A 15 26.17 -5.47 5.63
CA VAL A 15 24.96 -6.17 5.21
C VAL A 15 24.58 -7.28 6.19
N LYS A 16 25.55 -8.05 6.70
CA LYS A 16 25.30 -9.05 7.76
C LYS A 16 24.73 -8.41 9.02
N ALA A 17 25.33 -7.31 9.47
CA ALA A 17 24.84 -6.55 10.62
C ALA A 17 23.42 -6.01 10.39
N LEU A 18 23.13 -5.49 9.19
CA LEU A 18 21.78 -5.05 8.81
C LEU A 18 20.78 -6.21 8.93
N PHE A 19 21.07 -7.37 8.37
CA PHE A 19 20.16 -8.52 8.43
C PHE A 19 19.91 -8.99 9.87
N LEU A 20 20.95 -9.00 10.71
CA LEU A 20 20.78 -9.32 12.13
C LEU A 20 19.85 -8.33 12.83
N LEU A 21 20.01 -7.03 12.58
CA LEU A 21 19.16 -5.99 13.14
C LEU A 21 17.73 -6.07 12.63
N VAL A 22 17.53 -6.34 11.34
CA VAL A 22 16.19 -6.56 10.75
C VAL A 22 15.51 -7.78 11.38
N PHE A 23 16.24 -8.88 11.59
CA PHE A 23 15.71 -10.05 12.27
C PHE A 23 15.34 -9.74 13.74
N LEU A 24 16.18 -9.02 14.45
CA LEU A 24 15.90 -8.56 15.81
C LEU A 24 14.65 -7.66 15.86
N ASN A 25 14.53 -6.74 14.91
CA ASN A 25 13.35 -5.89 14.76
C ASN A 25 12.09 -6.72 14.50
N PHE A 26 12.15 -7.75 13.65
CA PHE A 26 11.05 -8.67 13.40
C PHE A 26 10.60 -9.39 14.68
N VAL A 27 11.52 -9.86 15.51
CA VAL A 27 11.19 -10.50 16.79
C VAL A 27 10.50 -9.51 17.73
N ILE A 28 11.04 -8.29 17.87
CA ILE A 28 10.47 -7.25 18.73
C ILE A 28 9.05 -6.89 18.28
N THR A 29 8.85 -6.64 16.99
CA THR A 29 7.53 -6.26 16.44
C THR A 29 6.52 -7.39 16.58
N THR A 30 6.92 -8.65 16.40
CA THR A 30 6.05 -9.82 16.58
C THR A 30 5.57 -9.92 18.03
N VAL A 31 6.46 -9.76 19.01
CA VAL A 31 6.10 -9.77 20.44
C VAL A 31 5.27 -8.54 20.84
N THR A 32 5.46 -7.42 20.15
CA THR A 32 4.76 -6.15 20.45
C THR A 32 3.33 -6.11 19.88
N THR A 33 3.07 -6.80 18.77
CA THR A 33 1.77 -6.78 18.09
C THR A 33 0.58 -7.08 19.02
N PRO A 34 0.59 -8.08 19.91
CA PRO A 34 -0.50 -8.34 20.85
C PRO A 34 -0.75 -7.21 21.87
N LEU A 35 0.25 -6.38 22.16
CA LEU A 35 0.12 -5.27 23.11
C LEU A 35 -0.80 -4.17 22.57
N ASN A 36 -0.91 -4.04 21.24
CA ASN A 36 -1.81 -3.10 20.58
C ASN A 36 -3.30 -3.44 20.79
N ALA A 37 -3.62 -4.69 21.16
CA ALA A 37 -4.98 -5.13 21.42
C ALA A 37 -5.67 -4.30 22.52
N GLY A 38 -4.92 -3.79 23.51
CA GLY A 38 -5.46 -2.91 24.54
C GLY A 38 -6.07 -1.62 23.98
N CYS A 39 -5.38 -0.98 23.04
CA CYS A 39 -5.88 0.23 22.36
C CYS A 39 -7.10 -0.09 21.49
N PHE A 40 -7.11 -1.25 20.83
CA PHE A 40 -8.21 -1.70 19.99
C PHE A 40 -9.48 -2.00 20.79
N ILE A 41 -9.36 -2.75 21.90
CA ILE A 41 -10.49 -3.12 22.78
C ILE A 41 -11.18 -1.88 23.37
N LYS A 42 -10.41 -0.86 23.75
CA LYS A 42 -10.95 0.38 24.31
C LYS A 42 -11.28 1.44 23.25
N ASN A 43 -11.18 1.08 21.96
CA ASN A 43 -11.39 1.98 20.82
C ASN A 43 -10.55 3.28 20.89
N ARG A 44 -9.31 3.17 21.40
CA ARG A 44 -8.35 4.27 21.54
C ARG A 44 -7.21 4.10 20.52
N LEU A 45 -7.59 3.99 19.25
CA LEU A 45 -6.63 3.90 18.14
C LEU A 45 -5.82 5.19 17.93
N ASP A 46 -6.35 6.31 18.41
CA ASP A 46 -5.66 7.60 18.51
C ASP A 46 -4.32 7.48 19.24
N LEU A 47 -4.31 6.81 20.39
CA LEU A 47 -3.10 6.61 21.18
C LEU A 47 -2.08 5.71 20.48
N SER A 48 -2.55 4.64 19.86
CA SER A 48 -1.69 3.78 19.04
C SER A 48 -1.08 4.54 17.87
N GLY A 49 -1.86 5.42 17.22
CA GLY A 49 -1.39 6.27 16.12
C GLY A 49 -0.31 7.25 16.58
N ILE A 50 -0.50 7.93 17.71
CA ILE A 50 0.48 8.86 18.29
C ILE A 50 1.79 8.13 18.62
N LEU A 51 1.73 6.94 19.24
CA LEU A 51 2.92 6.15 19.54
C LEU A 51 3.69 5.74 18.28
N LYS A 52 2.99 5.40 17.20
CA LYS A 52 3.63 5.12 15.91
C LYS A 52 4.32 6.34 15.33
N ILE A 53 3.70 7.53 15.41
CA ILE A 53 4.32 8.78 14.96
C ILE A 53 5.60 9.05 15.76
N ILE A 54 5.55 8.93 17.08
CA ILE A 54 6.73 9.09 17.95
C ILE A 54 7.82 8.08 17.55
N SER A 55 7.47 6.83 17.33
CA SER A 55 8.39 5.79 16.87
C SER A 55 9.07 6.15 15.55
N TYR A 56 8.35 6.63 14.56
CA TYR A 56 8.92 7.07 13.28
C TYR A 56 9.82 8.32 13.42
N LEU A 57 9.46 9.25 14.30
CA LEU A 57 10.32 10.40 14.59
C LEU A 57 11.63 9.98 15.28
N VAL A 58 11.56 8.99 16.17
CA VAL A 58 12.78 8.41 16.78
C VAL A 58 13.64 7.71 15.74
N ASP A 59 13.05 6.93 14.83
CA ASP A 59 13.78 6.30 13.73
C ASP A 59 14.53 7.33 12.89
N ALA A 60 13.82 8.36 12.44
CA ALA A 60 14.42 9.47 11.69
C ALA A 60 15.51 10.21 12.48
N ALA A 61 15.28 10.45 13.76
CA ALA A 61 16.28 11.11 14.62
C ALA A 61 17.56 10.26 14.77
N VAL A 62 17.42 8.95 14.98
CA VAL A 62 18.59 8.03 15.05
C VAL A 62 19.38 8.07 13.76
N LEU A 63 18.72 8.00 12.59
CA LEU A 63 19.37 8.07 11.29
C LEU A 63 20.12 9.39 11.12
N ILE A 64 19.49 10.53 11.40
CA ILE A 64 20.11 11.86 11.26
C ILE A 64 21.30 12.01 12.20
N ILE A 65 21.15 11.60 13.45
CA ILE A 65 22.23 11.72 14.45
C ILE A 65 23.43 10.86 14.07
N VAL A 66 23.19 9.59 13.73
CA VAL A 66 24.29 8.66 13.43
C VAL A 66 24.97 9.04 12.12
N PHE A 67 24.25 9.47 11.09
CA PHE A 67 24.86 9.92 9.83
C PHE A 67 25.64 11.24 9.96
N LYS A 68 25.31 12.09 10.94
CA LYS A 68 26.07 13.30 11.23
C LYS A 68 27.31 13.04 12.09
N LEU A 69 27.25 12.09 13.02
CA LEU A 69 28.30 11.84 14.01
C LEU A 69 29.25 10.72 13.60
N TRP A 70 28.85 9.86 12.66
CA TRP A 70 29.60 8.66 12.27
C TRP A 70 29.66 8.52 10.75
N VAL A 71 30.51 7.60 10.28
CA VAL A 71 30.58 7.27 8.85
C VAL A 71 29.26 6.61 8.41
N PRO A 72 28.63 7.12 7.34
CA PRO A 72 27.39 6.52 6.84
C PRO A 72 27.57 5.06 6.49
N SER A 73 26.78 4.19 7.11
CA SER A 73 26.81 2.75 6.87
C SER A 73 25.39 2.17 6.80
N ILE A 74 25.22 1.14 5.97
CA ILE A 74 23.90 0.54 5.69
C ILE A 74 23.23 -0.04 6.95
N TRP A 75 24.01 -0.59 7.90
CA TRP A 75 23.48 -1.19 9.13
C TRP A 75 22.77 -0.18 10.06
N VAL A 76 23.06 1.10 9.92
CA VAL A 76 22.41 2.18 10.72
C VAL A 76 20.91 2.21 10.51
N VAL A 77 20.43 1.89 9.30
CA VAL A 77 18.99 1.78 9.01
C VAL A 77 18.34 0.70 9.86
N GLY A 78 19.00 -0.44 10.01
CA GLY A 78 18.53 -1.51 10.92
C GLY A 78 18.54 -1.08 12.38
N LEU A 79 19.54 -0.32 12.82
CA LEU A 79 19.61 0.21 14.19
C LEU A 79 18.45 1.17 14.48
N GLY A 80 18.15 2.11 13.59
CA GLY A 80 17.02 3.03 13.71
C GLY A 80 15.71 2.25 13.90
N SER A 81 15.46 1.26 13.05
CA SER A 81 14.28 0.42 13.12
C SER A 81 14.17 -0.38 14.44
N VAL A 82 15.27 -0.88 14.99
CA VAL A 82 15.28 -1.59 16.28
C VAL A 82 14.97 -0.63 17.42
N VAL A 83 15.62 0.54 17.48
CA VAL A 83 15.40 1.54 18.53
C VAL A 83 13.95 2.03 18.50
N SER A 84 13.43 2.36 17.33
CA SER A 84 12.04 2.82 17.15
C SER A 84 11.03 1.76 17.59
N SER A 85 11.29 0.49 17.31
CA SER A 85 10.43 -0.63 17.74
C SER A 85 10.45 -0.85 19.24
N PHE A 86 11.59 -0.64 19.90
CA PHE A 86 11.64 -0.66 21.37
C PHE A 86 10.83 0.47 21.99
N VAL A 87 10.90 1.68 21.44
CA VAL A 87 10.09 2.82 21.90
C VAL A 87 8.59 2.53 21.74
N LEU A 88 8.20 1.98 20.58
CA LEU A 88 6.83 1.57 20.32
C LEU A 88 6.37 0.48 21.32
N ALA A 89 7.20 -0.54 21.55
CA ALA A 89 6.93 -1.63 22.49
C ALA A 89 6.71 -1.11 23.91
N ALA A 90 7.61 -0.25 24.40
CA ALA A 90 7.51 0.37 25.72
C ALA A 90 6.24 1.21 25.86
N GLY A 91 5.92 2.02 24.85
CA GLY A 91 4.70 2.83 24.80
C GLY A 91 3.43 1.98 24.84
N LEU A 92 3.34 0.95 23.99
CA LEU A 92 2.19 0.03 23.96
C LEU A 92 2.06 -0.79 25.25
N TRP A 93 3.17 -1.19 25.86
CA TRP A 93 3.17 -1.85 27.16
C TRP A 93 2.60 -0.95 28.25
N GLY A 94 3.01 0.31 28.29
CA GLY A 94 2.47 1.33 29.22
C GLY A 94 0.98 1.56 28.99
N MET A 95 0.55 1.69 27.74
CA MET A 95 -0.87 1.84 27.37
C MET A 95 -1.70 0.62 27.75
N LYS A 96 -1.21 -0.59 27.49
CA LYS A 96 -1.87 -1.84 27.88
C LYS A 96 -2.11 -1.89 29.38
N ARG A 97 -1.10 -1.52 30.21
CA ARG A 97 -1.22 -1.50 31.68
C ARG A 97 -2.28 -0.50 32.16
N ARG A 98 -2.40 0.65 31.48
CA ARG A 98 -3.37 1.71 31.86
C ARG A 98 -4.78 1.43 31.37
N LEU A 99 -4.94 0.95 30.12
CA LEU A 99 -6.24 0.78 29.47
C LEU A 99 -6.93 -0.53 29.84
N VAL A 100 -6.16 -1.61 29.98
CA VAL A 100 -6.70 -2.96 30.21
C VAL A 100 -5.80 -3.71 31.20
N PRO A 101 -5.79 -3.28 32.49
CA PRO A 101 -4.99 -3.93 33.51
C PRO A 101 -5.39 -5.40 33.76
N GLU A 102 -6.65 -5.75 33.45
CA GLU A 102 -7.19 -7.12 33.58
C GLU A 102 -6.55 -8.11 32.62
N LEU A 103 -6.00 -7.65 31.50
CA LEU A 103 -5.28 -8.49 30.52
C LEU A 103 -3.92 -8.92 31.09
N THR A 104 -3.94 -9.92 31.96
CA THR A 104 -2.73 -10.54 32.50
C THR A 104 -2.42 -11.83 31.78
N PHE A 105 -1.13 -12.05 31.49
CA PHE A 105 -0.66 -13.31 30.93
C PHE A 105 -0.60 -14.37 32.05
N LYS A 106 -1.46 -15.37 31.96
CA LYS A 106 -1.48 -16.52 32.89
C LYS A 106 -1.19 -17.80 32.10
N LYS A 107 -0.05 -18.45 32.35
CA LYS A 107 0.33 -19.71 31.68
C LYS A 107 -0.77 -20.77 31.76
N ARG A 108 -1.54 -20.82 32.87
CA ARG A 108 -2.64 -21.76 33.11
C ARG A 108 -3.80 -21.60 32.10
N LEU A 109 -3.95 -20.44 31.46
CA LEU A 109 -5.01 -20.17 30.48
C LEU A 109 -4.62 -20.54 29.06
N VAL A 110 -3.36 -20.95 28.82
CA VAL A 110 -2.90 -21.41 27.51
C VAL A 110 -3.46 -22.79 27.27
N SER A 111 -4.31 -22.91 26.23
CA SER A 111 -4.89 -24.18 25.79
C SER A 111 -4.45 -24.44 24.36
N PHE A 112 -3.88 -25.61 24.10
CA PHE A 112 -3.46 -26.03 22.76
C PHE A 112 -4.62 -26.00 21.75
N ARG A 113 -5.82 -26.38 22.17
CA ARG A 113 -7.02 -26.32 21.34
C ARG A 113 -7.32 -24.90 20.88
N ARG A 114 -7.28 -23.90 21.78
CA ARG A 114 -7.49 -22.48 21.43
C ARG A 114 -6.38 -21.94 20.53
N VAL A 115 -5.14 -22.32 20.78
CA VAL A 115 -4.01 -21.97 19.91
C VAL A 115 -4.24 -22.52 18.51
N TRP A 116 -4.68 -23.79 18.39
CA TRP A 116 -4.97 -24.42 17.10
C TRP A 116 -6.14 -23.74 16.37
N GLU A 117 -7.21 -23.41 17.06
CA GLU A 117 -8.34 -22.64 16.50
C GLU A 117 -7.90 -21.26 15.98
N MET A 118 -7.05 -20.56 16.72
CA MET A 118 -6.47 -19.28 16.28
C MET A 118 -5.54 -19.46 15.08
N MET A 119 -4.69 -20.48 15.08
CA MET A 119 -3.79 -20.80 13.96
C MET A 119 -4.57 -21.18 12.71
N SER A 120 -5.61 -21.99 12.83
CA SER A 120 -6.48 -22.35 11.70
C SER A 120 -7.13 -21.13 11.03
N ASN A 121 -7.54 -20.13 11.81
CA ASN A 121 -8.04 -18.87 11.28
C ASN A 121 -6.93 -17.97 10.69
N GLY A 122 -5.73 -18.06 11.24
CA GLY A 122 -4.57 -17.27 10.80
C GLY A 122 -3.88 -17.84 9.56
N ILE A 123 -4.05 -19.13 9.24
CA ILE A 123 -3.33 -19.78 8.14
C ILE A 123 -3.64 -19.13 6.78
N TRP A 124 -4.89 -18.75 6.55
CA TRP A 124 -5.29 -18.07 5.32
C TRP A 124 -4.64 -16.69 5.18
N GLN A 125 -4.43 -15.99 6.31
CA GLN A 125 -3.68 -14.73 6.30
C GLN A 125 -2.21 -14.97 5.97
N SER A 126 -1.61 -16.05 6.46
CA SER A 126 -0.22 -16.42 6.13
C SER A 126 -0.08 -16.81 4.67
N VAL A 127 -1.03 -17.57 4.12
CA VAL A 127 -1.08 -17.91 2.68
C VAL A 127 -1.21 -16.64 1.83
N ASN A 128 -2.08 -15.71 2.22
CA ASN A 128 -2.22 -14.43 1.53
C ASN A 128 -0.94 -13.59 1.60
N SER A 129 -0.29 -13.55 2.77
CA SER A 129 0.99 -12.85 2.93
C SER A 129 2.09 -13.47 2.07
N LEU A 130 2.15 -14.80 1.98
CA LEU A 130 3.08 -15.50 1.08
C LEU A 130 2.81 -15.12 -0.38
N GLY A 131 1.55 -15.10 -0.81
CA GLY A 131 1.16 -14.66 -2.14
C GLY A 131 1.58 -13.21 -2.41
N ASN A 132 1.44 -12.31 -1.45
CA ASN A 132 1.89 -10.92 -1.57
C ASN A 132 3.42 -10.82 -1.68
N VAL A 133 4.17 -11.64 -0.94
CA VAL A 133 5.63 -11.71 -1.07
C VAL A 133 6.03 -12.19 -2.48
N LEU A 134 5.34 -13.18 -3.04
CA LEU A 134 5.58 -13.62 -4.41
C LEU A 134 5.19 -12.56 -5.45
N ASN A 135 4.14 -11.79 -5.20
CA ASN A 135 3.67 -10.76 -6.12
C ASN A 135 4.54 -9.50 -6.14
N SER A 136 5.11 -9.11 -5.01
CA SER A 136 5.82 -7.83 -4.91
C SER A 136 7.07 -7.87 -4.03
N GLY A 137 7.31 -8.91 -3.27
CA GLY A 137 8.49 -9.04 -2.41
C GLY A 137 9.71 -9.59 -3.14
N LEU A 138 9.51 -10.47 -4.12
CA LEU A 138 10.60 -11.11 -4.86
C LEU A 138 11.20 -10.24 -5.96
N ASP A 139 10.56 -9.17 -6.39
CA ASP A 139 11.03 -8.29 -7.46
C ASP A 139 12.49 -7.82 -7.24
N LEU A 140 12.82 -7.38 -6.00
CA LEU A 140 14.17 -6.94 -5.66
C LEU A 140 15.18 -8.10 -5.61
N ILE A 141 14.74 -9.28 -5.22
CA ILE A 141 15.61 -10.48 -5.23
C ILE A 141 15.88 -10.90 -6.66
N VAL A 142 14.84 -11.00 -7.49
CA VAL A 142 14.98 -11.35 -8.91
C VAL A 142 15.83 -10.31 -9.64
N SER A 143 15.62 -9.00 -9.39
CA SER A 143 16.45 -7.96 -10.00
C SER A 143 17.91 -8.06 -9.57
N ASN A 144 18.20 -8.31 -8.30
CA ASN A 144 19.57 -8.47 -7.81
C ASN A 144 20.27 -9.68 -8.42
N LEU A 145 19.55 -10.78 -8.65
CA LEU A 145 20.13 -12.01 -9.22
C LEU A 145 20.40 -11.92 -10.72
N MET A 146 19.51 -11.24 -11.46
CA MET A 146 19.48 -11.27 -12.93
C MET A 146 19.90 -9.96 -13.60
N LEU A 147 19.85 -8.84 -12.89
CA LEU A 147 20.16 -7.52 -13.41
C LEU A 147 21.43 -6.93 -12.77
N THR A 148 21.83 -5.75 -13.22
CA THR A 148 22.94 -4.99 -12.64
C THR A 148 22.55 -4.32 -11.32
N GLY A 149 23.54 -3.90 -10.53
CA GLY A 149 23.30 -3.15 -9.28
C GLY A 149 22.56 -1.83 -9.51
N THR A 150 22.83 -1.13 -10.62
CA THR A 150 22.15 0.11 -10.98
C THR A 150 20.67 -0.13 -11.28
N GLU A 151 20.37 -1.15 -12.10
CA GLU A 151 18.98 -1.53 -12.42
C GLU A 151 18.21 -2.01 -11.18
N THR A 152 18.87 -2.77 -10.29
CA THR A 152 18.27 -3.16 -8.99
C THR A 152 17.95 -1.92 -8.15
N GLY A 153 18.83 -0.91 -8.15
CA GLY A 153 18.58 0.38 -7.50
C GLY A 153 17.37 1.12 -8.10
N GLN A 154 17.21 1.10 -9.42
CA GLN A 154 16.05 1.67 -10.10
C GLN A 154 14.75 0.96 -9.68
N VAL A 155 14.73 -0.38 -9.66
CA VAL A 155 13.58 -1.16 -9.16
C VAL A 155 13.25 -0.78 -7.71
N ALA A 156 14.25 -0.63 -6.85
CA ALA A 156 14.05 -0.24 -5.46
C ALA A 156 13.41 1.15 -5.32
N ALA A 157 13.86 2.13 -6.12
CA ALA A 157 13.29 3.48 -6.14
C ALA A 157 11.82 3.47 -6.60
N VAL A 158 11.53 2.74 -7.68
CA VAL A 158 10.15 2.56 -8.21
C VAL A 158 9.24 1.90 -7.18
N LYS A 159 9.70 0.85 -6.50
CA LYS A 159 8.93 0.16 -5.45
C LYS A 159 8.66 1.04 -4.24
N THR A 160 9.55 1.94 -3.90
CA THR A 160 9.32 2.89 -2.81
C THR A 160 8.07 3.72 -3.08
N ILE A 161 7.93 4.26 -4.30
CA ILE A 161 6.74 5.02 -4.69
C ILE A 161 5.48 4.13 -4.73
N GLY A 162 5.57 2.94 -5.30
CA GLY A 162 4.46 1.96 -5.31
C GLY A 162 3.96 1.63 -3.90
N THR A 163 4.88 1.43 -2.96
CA THR A 163 4.53 1.16 -1.56
C THR A 163 3.83 2.34 -0.89
N MET A 164 4.28 3.59 -1.15
CA MET A 164 3.61 4.80 -0.65
C MET A 164 2.17 4.90 -1.16
N PHE A 165 1.91 4.54 -2.42
CA PHE A 165 0.56 4.54 -2.98
C PHE A 165 -0.32 3.47 -2.34
N SER A 166 0.16 2.25 -2.19
CA SER A 166 -0.57 1.18 -1.50
C SER A 166 -0.88 1.54 -0.04
N MET A 167 0.05 2.18 0.67
CA MET A 167 -0.20 2.70 2.03
C MET A 167 -1.30 3.76 2.05
N LEU A 168 -1.28 4.71 1.11
CA LEU A 168 -2.32 5.73 0.97
C LEU A 168 -3.70 5.09 0.80
N TYR A 169 -3.82 4.09 -0.09
CA TYR A 169 -5.09 3.41 -0.34
C TYR A 169 -5.61 2.67 0.89
N GLN A 170 -4.73 2.01 1.63
CA GLN A 170 -5.09 1.33 2.87
C GLN A 170 -5.59 2.32 3.94
N ILE A 171 -4.88 3.44 4.13
CA ILE A 171 -5.25 4.48 5.10
C ILE A 171 -6.64 5.06 4.77
N VAL A 172 -6.87 5.38 3.50
CA VAL A 172 -8.16 5.94 3.04
C VAL A 172 -9.30 4.94 3.19
N ASN A 173 -9.03 3.64 3.03
CA ASN A 173 -10.07 2.59 3.13
C ASN A 173 -10.47 2.26 4.58
N GLN A 174 -9.57 2.41 5.55
CA GLN A 174 -9.81 1.99 6.94
C GLN A 174 -11.09 2.58 7.57
N PRO A 175 -11.42 3.88 7.44
CA PRO A 175 -12.61 4.47 8.06
C PRO A 175 -13.93 3.89 7.54
N PHE A 176 -13.96 3.28 6.35
CA PHE A 176 -15.18 2.71 5.78
C PHE A 176 -15.51 1.33 6.33
N GLN A 177 -14.53 0.59 6.84
CA GLN A 177 -14.71 -0.79 7.29
C GLN A 177 -15.76 -0.94 8.41
N PRO A 178 -15.77 -0.14 9.50
CA PRO A 178 -16.76 -0.25 10.56
C PRO A 178 -18.17 0.04 10.06
N LYS A 179 -18.33 1.00 9.15
CA LYS A 179 -19.61 1.34 8.56
C LYS A 179 -20.13 0.24 7.64
N MET A 180 -19.27 -0.32 6.80
CA MET A 180 -19.59 -1.45 5.95
C MET A 180 -20.00 -2.68 6.76
N LEU A 181 -19.31 -2.97 7.87
CA LEU A 181 -19.69 -4.05 8.78
C LEU A 181 -21.09 -3.85 9.36
N ARG A 182 -21.39 -2.64 9.84
CA ARG A 182 -22.71 -2.31 10.40
C ARG A 182 -23.83 -2.45 9.37
N VAL A 183 -23.63 -1.94 8.15
CA VAL A 183 -24.63 -2.05 7.08
C VAL A 183 -24.83 -3.50 6.64
N TYR A 184 -23.74 -4.29 6.58
CA TYR A 184 -23.80 -5.71 6.26
C TYR A 184 -24.58 -6.51 7.31
N SER A 185 -24.39 -6.21 8.60
CA SER A 185 -25.09 -6.88 9.70
C SER A 185 -26.60 -6.60 9.73
N ASN A 186 -27.04 -5.49 9.14
CA ASN A 186 -28.48 -5.17 9.01
C ASN A 186 -29.20 -6.01 7.93
N GLY A 187 -28.48 -6.81 7.15
CA GLY A 187 -29.04 -7.78 6.19
C GLY A 187 -29.51 -7.20 4.85
N SER A 188 -29.49 -5.89 4.64
CA SER A 188 -29.87 -5.26 3.36
C SER A 188 -28.70 -5.28 2.37
N THR A 189 -28.80 -6.13 1.34
CA THR A 189 -27.78 -6.21 0.28
C THR A 189 -27.70 -4.93 -0.55
N ASP A 190 -28.82 -4.28 -0.85
CA ASP A 190 -28.82 -3.06 -1.67
C ASP A 190 -28.22 -1.87 -0.92
N ASP A 191 -28.48 -1.73 0.37
CA ASP A 191 -27.85 -0.70 1.20
C ASP A 191 -26.33 -0.94 1.30
N PHE A 192 -25.92 -2.21 1.46
CA PHE A 192 -24.53 -2.56 1.49
C PHE A 192 -23.81 -2.24 0.17
N VAL A 193 -24.40 -2.59 -0.98
CA VAL A 193 -23.86 -2.28 -2.31
C VAL A 193 -23.78 -0.77 -2.54
N SER A 194 -24.79 -0.01 -2.05
CA SER A 194 -24.74 1.46 -2.09
C SER A 194 -23.56 2.01 -1.29
N GLU A 195 -23.34 1.50 -0.07
CA GLU A 195 -22.23 1.93 0.78
C GLU A 195 -20.86 1.51 0.22
N LEU A 196 -20.76 0.28 -0.31
CA LEU A 196 -19.57 -0.19 -1.03
C LEU A 196 -19.25 0.74 -2.22
N GLY A 197 -20.26 1.11 -3.01
CA GLY A 197 -20.10 2.04 -4.12
C GLY A 197 -19.61 3.44 -3.68
N LYS A 198 -20.07 3.95 -2.54
CA LYS A 198 -19.58 5.22 -1.96
C LYS A 198 -18.11 5.10 -1.53
N SER A 199 -17.77 3.99 -0.86
CA SER A 199 -16.40 3.73 -0.45
C SER A 199 -15.46 3.62 -1.65
N MET A 200 -15.88 2.91 -2.72
CA MET A 200 -15.13 2.83 -3.98
C MET A 200 -14.93 4.20 -4.62
N LYS A 201 -15.97 5.07 -4.64
CA LYS A 201 -15.86 6.42 -5.18
C LYS A 201 -14.78 7.23 -4.46
N ILE A 202 -14.72 7.17 -3.14
CA ILE A 202 -13.75 7.95 -2.34
C ILE A 202 -12.35 7.34 -2.45
N CYS A 203 -12.19 6.03 -2.28
CA CYS A 203 -10.88 5.37 -2.43
C CYS A 203 -10.33 5.57 -3.84
N GLY A 204 -11.16 5.44 -4.87
CA GLY A 204 -10.77 5.68 -6.25
C GLY A 204 -10.46 7.15 -6.57
N PHE A 205 -11.01 8.13 -5.84
CA PHE A 205 -10.58 9.53 -5.95
C PHE A 205 -9.10 9.67 -5.59
N PHE A 206 -8.69 9.18 -4.43
CA PHE A 206 -7.31 9.26 -3.99
C PHE A 206 -6.37 8.49 -4.92
N SER A 207 -6.81 7.33 -5.43
CA SER A 207 -6.05 6.54 -6.41
C SER A 207 -5.85 7.31 -7.71
N ASN A 208 -6.91 7.89 -8.25
CA ASN A 208 -6.89 8.63 -9.51
C ASN A 208 -6.01 9.89 -9.42
N VAL A 209 -6.18 10.68 -8.34
CA VAL A 209 -5.41 11.92 -8.14
C VAL A 209 -3.93 11.61 -7.93
N ALA A 210 -3.61 10.59 -7.14
CA ALA A 210 -2.23 10.19 -6.89
C ALA A 210 -1.54 9.75 -8.19
N PHE A 211 -2.20 8.91 -8.99
CA PHE A 211 -1.66 8.46 -10.26
C PHE A 211 -1.54 9.60 -11.27
N ALA A 212 -2.62 10.35 -11.52
CA ALA A 212 -2.60 11.46 -12.47
C ALA A 212 -1.59 12.55 -12.07
N GLY A 213 -1.48 12.82 -10.76
CA GLY A 213 -0.47 13.72 -10.20
C GLY A 213 0.94 13.22 -10.45
N PHE A 214 1.19 11.91 -10.26
CA PHE A 214 2.49 11.34 -10.56
C PHE A 214 2.81 11.34 -12.06
N VAL A 215 1.86 11.05 -12.94
CA VAL A 215 2.02 11.18 -14.40
C VAL A 215 2.36 12.62 -14.80
N ALA A 216 1.85 13.61 -14.10
CA ALA A 216 2.12 15.02 -14.41
C ALA A 216 3.44 15.52 -13.80
N LEU A 217 3.75 15.18 -12.55
CA LEU A 217 4.85 15.73 -11.77
C LEU A 217 6.01 14.75 -11.53
N GLY A 218 5.85 13.47 -11.82
CA GLY A 218 6.81 12.43 -11.47
C GLY A 218 8.20 12.61 -12.09
N TRP A 219 8.27 13.16 -13.29
CA TRP A 219 9.55 13.49 -13.91
C TRP A 219 10.31 14.57 -13.11
N THR A 220 9.64 15.65 -12.76
CA THR A 220 10.23 16.72 -11.92
C THR A 220 10.56 16.19 -10.53
N TYR A 221 9.73 15.31 -9.96
CA TYR A 221 9.99 14.67 -8.68
C TYR A 221 11.30 13.88 -8.70
N TYR A 222 11.55 13.04 -9.71
CA TYR A 222 12.80 12.27 -9.81
C TYR A 222 14.01 13.15 -10.06
N LYS A 223 13.88 14.18 -10.88
CA LYS A 223 14.94 15.16 -11.12
C LYS A 223 15.38 15.87 -9.82
N LEU A 224 14.45 16.08 -8.89
CA LEU A 224 14.75 16.68 -7.58
C LEU A 224 15.23 15.65 -6.56
N TRP A 225 14.73 14.41 -6.62
CA TRP A 225 15.05 13.37 -5.63
C TRP A 225 16.33 12.63 -5.93
N LEU A 226 16.52 12.23 -7.19
CA LEU A 226 17.65 11.41 -7.65
C LEU A 226 18.30 12.03 -8.89
N PRO A 227 18.90 13.23 -8.78
CA PRO A 227 19.42 13.97 -9.93
C PRO A 227 20.57 13.29 -10.67
N SER A 228 21.24 12.33 -10.02
CA SER A 228 22.34 11.54 -10.60
C SER A 228 21.89 10.29 -11.37
N GLN A 229 20.60 9.97 -11.34
CA GLN A 229 20.03 8.80 -12.02
C GLN A 229 19.32 9.22 -13.31
N ASP A 230 19.12 8.23 -14.20
CA ASP A 230 18.32 8.46 -15.41
C ASP A 230 16.85 8.71 -15.04
N THR A 231 16.46 9.98 -15.12
CA THR A 231 15.12 10.45 -14.75
C THR A 231 14.06 9.88 -15.69
N ASP A 232 14.35 9.72 -16.97
CA ASP A 232 13.37 9.24 -17.96
C ASP A 232 13.04 7.78 -17.72
N VAL A 233 14.05 6.96 -17.47
CA VAL A 233 13.90 5.54 -17.12
C VAL A 233 13.11 5.39 -15.82
N LEU A 234 13.50 6.08 -14.74
CA LEU A 234 12.81 6.00 -13.44
C LEU A 234 11.36 6.47 -13.53
N TYR A 235 11.10 7.55 -14.25
CA TYR A 235 9.76 8.08 -14.46
C TYR A 235 8.88 7.06 -15.20
N LEU A 236 9.34 6.53 -16.33
CA LEU A 236 8.57 5.57 -17.13
C LEU A 236 8.29 4.28 -16.36
N LEU A 237 9.31 3.71 -15.70
CA LEU A 237 9.17 2.51 -14.86
C LEU A 237 8.13 2.72 -13.76
N THR A 238 8.16 3.89 -13.11
CA THR A 238 7.22 4.17 -12.02
C THR A 238 5.80 4.39 -12.55
N VAL A 239 5.62 5.07 -13.68
CA VAL A 239 4.30 5.21 -14.30
C VAL A 239 3.69 3.85 -14.61
N ILE A 240 4.48 2.91 -15.14
CA ILE A 240 4.03 1.53 -15.39
C ILE A 240 3.68 0.81 -14.07
N ALA A 241 4.54 0.89 -13.06
CA ALA A 241 4.31 0.25 -11.76
C ALA A 241 3.04 0.76 -11.09
N VAL A 242 2.87 2.09 -11.05
CA VAL A 242 1.74 2.73 -10.37
C VAL A 242 0.44 2.63 -11.18
N PHE A 243 0.52 2.41 -12.50
CA PHE A 243 -0.66 2.10 -13.31
C PHE A 243 -1.38 0.85 -12.78
N GLY A 244 -0.65 -0.21 -12.45
CA GLY A 244 -1.22 -1.41 -11.81
C GLY A 244 -1.87 -1.11 -10.45
N SER A 245 -1.35 -0.15 -9.70
CA SER A 245 -1.86 0.22 -8.37
C SER A 245 -3.13 1.07 -8.40
N ILE A 246 -3.50 1.71 -9.53
CA ILE A 246 -4.82 2.38 -9.65
C ILE A 246 -5.94 1.37 -9.41
N ALA A 247 -5.82 0.22 -10.06
CA ALA A 247 -6.79 -0.86 -9.93
C ALA A 247 -6.91 -1.34 -8.47
N GLU A 248 -5.79 -1.42 -7.74
CA GLU A 248 -5.75 -1.73 -6.32
C GLU A 248 -6.54 -0.69 -5.50
N GLY A 249 -6.29 0.61 -5.69
CA GLY A 249 -6.96 1.67 -4.96
C GLY A 249 -8.48 1.67 -5.13
N ILE A 250 -8.98 1.38 -6.33
CA ILE A 250 -10.42 1.24 -6.60
C ILE A 250 -10.98 -0.04 -5.95
N ALA A 251 -10.20 -1.14 -5.95
CA ALA A 251 -10.62 -2.44 -5.44
C ALA A 251 -10.53 -2.57 -3.91
N GLN A 252 -9.80 -1.69 -3.22
CA GLN A 252 -9.57 -1.77 -1.77
C GLN A 252 -10.83 -2.05 -0.93
N PRO A 253 -11.99 -1.37 -1.14
CA PRO A 253 -13.20 -1.68 -0.39
C PRO A 253 -13.75 -3.09 -0.66
N MET A 254 -13.52 -3.66 -1.85
CA MET A 254 -13.99 -5.00 -2.21
C MET A 254 -13.26 -6.11 -1.42
N TYR A 255 -11.99 -5.90 -1.06
CA TYR A 255 -11.25 -6.87 -0.23
C TYR A 255 -11.92 -7.11 1.12
N PHE A 256 -12.57 -6.09 1.68
CA PHE A 256 -13.26 -6.22 2.95
C PHE A 256 -14.51 -7.12 2.84
N VAL A 257 -15.15 -7.20 1.67
CA VAL A 257 -16.29 -8.10 1.41
C VAL A 257 -15.91 -9.56 1.64
N ASN A 258 -14.70 -9.97 1.25
CA ASN A 258 -14.20 -11.33 1.47
C ASN A 258 -14.10 -11.67 2.97
N THR A 259 -13.82 -10.66 3.79
CA THR A 259 -13.76 -10.79 5.26
C THR A 259 -15.16 -10.88 5.85
N LEU A 260 -16.09 -10.03 5.41
CA LEU A 260 -17.48 -10.01 5.88
C LEU A 260 -18.25 -11.28 5.54
N THR A 261 -18.03 -11.80 4.32
CA THR A 261 -18.69 -13.03 3.85
C THR A 261 -18.00 -14.31 4.29
N LEU A 262 -16.86 -14.22 5.01
CA LEU A 262 -16.00 -15.33 5.42
C LEU A 262 -15.46 -16.19 4.26
N LYS A 263 -15.53 -15.69 3.03
CA LYS A 263 -15.07 -16.38 1.82
C LYS A 263 -13.65 -15.96 1.44
N LYS A 264 -12.68 -16.24 2.31
CA LYS A 264 -11.28 -15.84 2.15
C LYS A 264 -10.42 -16.83 1.35
N MET A 265 -10.84 -18.09 1.28
CA MET A 265 -10.04 -19.18 0.71
C MET A 265 -9.68 -18.93 -0.76
N ILE A 266 -10.67 -18.65 -1.60
CA ILE A 266 -10.46 -18.43 -3.05
C ILE A 266 -9.56 -17.21 -3.31
N PRO A 267 -9.78 -16.01 -2.72
CA PRO A 267 -8.86 -14.89 -2.85
C PRO A 267 -7.42 -15.23 -2.44
N CYS A 268 -7.20 -15.99 -1.37
CA CYS A 268 -5.86 -16.40 -0.95
C CYS A 268 -5.17 -17.27 -2.02
N PHE A 269 -5.87 -18.24 -2.61
CA PHE A 269 -5.32 -19.03 -3.69
C PHE A 269 -5.04 -18.23 -4.96
N VAL A 270 -5.91 -17.27 -5.28
CA VAL A 270 -5.68 -16.37 -6.43
C VAL A 270 -4.47 -15.47 -6.18
N THR A 271 -4.32 -14.92 -4.98
CA THR A 271 -3.14 -14.12 -4.61
C THR A 271 -1.86 -14.96 -4.67
N LEU A 272 -1.89 -16.19 -4.18
CA LEU A 272 -0.74 -17.10 -4.24
C LEU A 272 -0.42 -17.51 -5.69
N GLY A 273 -1.42 -17.89 -6.46
CA GLY A 273 -1.27 -18.29 -7.86
C GLY A 273 -0.80 -17.13 -8.74
N SER A 274 -1.37 -15.93 -8.57
CA SER A 274 -0.91 -14.73 -9.28
C SER A 274 0.54 -14.39 -8.93
N GLY A 275 0.94 -14.53 -7.65
CA GLY A 275 2.32 -14.32 -7.22
C GLY A 275 3.29 -15.32 -7.85
N PHE A 276 2.91 -16.59 -7.92
CA PHE A 276 3.71 -17.61 -8.62
C PHE A 276 3.85 -17.28 -10.12
N ILE A 277 2.73 -16.97 -10.79
CA ILE A 277 2.75 -16.57 -12.20
C ILE A 277 3.61 -15.32 -12.39
N ASN A 278 3.51 -14.32 -11.50
CA ASN A 278 4.32 -13.10 -11.55
C ASN A 278 5.82 -13.41 -11.51
N THR A 279 6.26 -14.18 -10.51
CA THR A 279 7.67 -14.55 -10.34
C THR A 279 8.21 -15.35 -11.54
N VAL A 280 7.44 -16.34 -12.02
CA VAL A 280 7.83 -17.15 -13.17
C VAL A 280 7.88 -16.31 -14.45
N SER A 281 6.88 -15.45 -14.68
CA SER A 281 6.86 -14.56 -15.85
C SER A 281 8.03 -13.57 -15.85
N MET A 282 8.36 -12.97 -14.71
CA MET A 282 9.56 -12.12 -14.58
C MET A 282 10.83 -12.89 -14.97
N TYR A 283 11.00 -14.10 -14.42
CA TYR A 283 12.17 -14.93 -14.71
C TYR A 283 12.27 -15.26 -16.20
N ILE A 284 11.16 -15.71 -16.82
CA ILE A 284 11.13 -16.06 -18.25
C ILE A 284 11.44 -14.83 -19.09
N LEU A 285 10.82 -13.68 -18.84
CA LEU A 285 11.07 -12.47 -19.61
C LEU A 285 12.51 -11.97 -19.48
N LEU A 286 13.09 -12.01 -18.29
CA LEU A 286 14.49 -11.62 -18.07
C LEU A 286 15.47 -12.58 -18.73
N GLN A 287 15.14 -13.87 -18.85
CA GLN A 287 16.02 -14.89 -19.43
C GLN A 287 15.97 -14.91 -20.98
N TYR A 288 14.81 -14.63 -21.57
CA TYR A 288 14.56 -14.84 -22.99
C TYR A 288 14.31 -13.55 -23.78
N THR A 289 14.33 -12.37 -23.12
CA THR A 289 14.13 -11.08 -23.79
C THR A 289 15.10 -10.03 -23.26
N ASP A 290 15.40 -9.03 -24.07
CA ASP A 290 16.31 -7.93 -23.74
C ASP A 290 15.59 -6.72 -23.11
N ILE A 291 14.37 -6.90 -22.57
CA ILE A 291 13.60 -5.79 -21.98
C ILE A 291 14.10 -5.37 -20.58
N GLY A 292 15.04 -6.11 -20.00
CA GLY A 292 15.71 -5.72 -18.74
C GLY A 292 14.75 -5.41 -17.60
N VAL A 293 15.01 -4.30 -16.92
CA VAL A 293 14.25 -3.86 -15.73
C VAL A 293 12.74 -3.71 -15.98
N TYR A 294 12.32 -3.44 -17.22
CA TYR A 294 10.91 -3.30 -17.55
C TYR A 294 10.14 -4.62 -17.40
N ALA A 295 10.79 -5.79 -17.55
CA ALA A 295 10.16 -7.09 -17.35
C ALA A 295 9.53 -7.22 -15.96
N ILE A 296 10.25 -6.76 -14.93
CA ILE A 296 9.80 -6.84 -13.53
C ILE A 296 8.55 -6.00 -13.31
N VAL A 297 8.60 -4.76 -13.78
CA VAL A 297 7.54 -3.78 -13.53
C VAL A 297 6.29 -4.08 -14.34
N LEU A 298 6.45 -4.47 -15.62
CA LEU A 298 5.34 -4.80 -16.52
C LEU A 298 4.58 -6.04 -16.05
N THR A 299 5.29 -7.13 -15.68
CA THR A 299 4.61 -8.35 -15.23
C THR A 299 3.78 -8.09 -13.99
N THR A 300 4.33 -7.40 -13.00
CA THR A 300 3.61 -7.06 -11.77
C THR A 300 2.42 -6.16 -12.06
N ALA A 301 2.59 -5.12 -12.89
CA ALA A 301 1.50 -4.20 -13.25
C ALA A 301 0.35 -4.90 -13.99
N VAL A 302 0.65 -5.78 -14.95
CA VAL A 302 -0.36 -6.53 -15.72
C VAL A 302 -1.10 -7.51 -14.81
N ILE A 303 -0.38 -8.35 -14.07
CA ILE A 303 -1.00 -9.39 -13.23
C ILE A 303 -1.86 -8.75 -12.14
N MET A 304 -1.36 -7.72 -11.45
CA MET A 304 -2.13 -7.00 -10.43
C MET A 304 -3.35 -6.29 -11.01
N SER A 305 -3.25 -5.72 -12.22
CA SER A 305 -4.41 -5.16 -12.92
C SER A 305 -5.46 -6.22 -13.24
N CYS A 306 -5.05 -7.39 -13.72
CA CYS A 306 -5.97 -8.51 -13.98
C CYS A 306 -6.67 -8.97 -12.67
N VAL A 307 -5.94 -9.15 -11.58
CA VAL A 307 -6.52 -9.54 -10.29
C VAL A 307 -7.51 -8.47 -9.80
N ASN A 308 -7.14 -7.19 -9.87
CA ASN A 308 -7.93 -6.11 -9.28
C ASN A 308 -9.12 -5.68 -10.15
N LEU A 309 -9.01 -5.72 -11.48
CA LEU A 309 -10.07 -5.28 -12.39
C LEU A 309 -10.96 -6.43 -12.89
N ILE A 310 -10.47 -7.67 -12.89
CA ILE A 310 -11.25 -8.81 -13.39
C ILE A 310 -11.69 -9.69 -12.22
N PHE A 311 -10.74 -10.30 -11.50
CA PHE A 311 -11.09 -11.26 -10.45
C PHE A 311 -11.87 -10.62 -9.29
N ASN A 312 -11.35 -9.54 -8.70
CA ASN A 312 -11.94 -8.95 -7.49
C ASN A 312 -13.39 -8.45 -7.68
N PRO A 313 -13.76 -7.72 -8.77
CA PRO A 313 -15.14 -7.30 -8.97
C PRO A 313 -16.09 -8.48 -9.20
N ILE A 314 -15.67 -9.48 -9.99
CA ILE A 314 -16.49 -10.67 -10.26
C ILE A 314 -16.69 -11.47 -8.98
N TYR A 315 -15.63 -11.73 -8.24
CA TYR A 315 -15.69 -12.50 -7.00
C TYR A 315 -16.49 -11.77 -5.90
N CYS A 316 -16.28 -10.47 -5.75
CA CYS A 316 -17.08 -9.64 -4.84
C CYS A 316 -18.58 -9.71 -5.18
N ALA A 317 -18.94 -9.59 -6.45
CA ALA A 317 -20.32 -9.71 -6.91
C ALA A 317 -20.90 -11.11 -6.64
N HIS A 318 -20.11 -12.16 -6.86
CA HIS A 318 -20.49 -13.54 -6.53
C HIS A 318 -20.74 -13.71 -5.02
N CYS A 319 -19.86 -13.16 -4.16
CA CYS A 319 -20.05 -13.22 -2.71
C CYS A 319 -21.32 -12.53 -2.24
N LEU A 320 -21.69 -11.41 -2.84
CA LEU A 320 -22.87 -10.62 -2.54
C LEU A 320 -24.13 -11.09 -3.30
N LYS A 321 -24.01 -12.05 -4.21
CA LYS A 321 -25.08 -12.54 -5.10
C LYS A 321 -25.72 -11.41 -5.93
N ILE A 322 -24.90 -10.52 -6.46
CA ILE A 322 -25.32 -9.39 -7.32
C ILE A 322 -24.74 -9.50 -8.72
N ASN A 323 -25.28 -8.74 -9.66
CA ASN A 323 -24.71 -8.64 -11.00
C ASN A 323 -23.37 -7.85 -10.95
N PRO A 324 -22.24 -8.40 -11.46
CA PRO A 324 -20.94 -7.73 -11.48
C PRO A 324 -20.96 -6.35 -12.16
N TRP A 325 -21.86 -6.14 -13.12
CA TRP A 325 -22.02 -4.88 -13.83
C TRP A 325 -22.32 -3.69 -12.93
N ARG A 326 -22.93 -3.93 -11.76
CA ARG A 326 -23.17 -2.88 -10.75
C ARG A 326 -21.85 -2.29 -10.22
N LEU A 327 -20.79 -3.11 -10.10
CA LEU A 327 -19.47 -2.69 -9.68
C LEU A 327 -18.69 -2.07 -10.85
N TYR A 328 -18.75 -2.69 -12.03
CA TYR A 328 -18.07 -2.19 -13.23
C TYR A 328 -18.50 -0.79 -13.65
N LYS A 329 -19.76 -0.41 -13.46
CA LYS A 329 -20.22 0.96 -13.70
C LYS A 329 -19.41 1.99 -12.91
N THR A 330 -19.02 1.67 -11.68
CA THR A 330 -18.18 2.56 -10.86
C THR A 330 -16.73 2.54 -11.37
N ILE A 331 -16.18 1.36 -11.70
CA ILE A 331 -14.81 1.23 -12.22
C ILE A 331 -14.63 2.00 -13.53
N ILE A 332 -15.57 1.87 -14.48
CA ILE A 332 -15.51 2.59 -15.76
C ILE A 332 -15.50 4.11 -15.54
N ARG A 333 -16.31 4.63 -14.62
CA ARG A 333 -16.30 6.05 -14.27
C ARG A 333 -14.96 6.49 -13.68
N HIS A 334 -14.29 5.63 -12.89
CA HIS A 334 -12.94 5.90 -12.41
C HIS A 334 -11.93 5.99 -13.53
N ILE A 335 -12.00 5.09 -14.52
CA ILE A 335 -11.14 5.14 -15.71
C ILE A 335 -11.34 6.46 -16.48
N ILE A 336 -12.59 6.86 -16.71
CA ILE A 336 -12.88 8.16 -17.34
C ILE A 336 -12.32 9.32 -16.50
N SER A 337 -12.52 9.26 -15.18
CA SER A 337 -12.04 10.32 -14.28
C SER A 337 -10.52 10.44 -14.27
N VAL A 338 -9.78 9.33 -14.27
CA VAL A 338 -8.31 9.38 -14.27
C VAL A 338 -7.76 9.91 -15.59
N VAL A 339 -8.35 9.53 -16.72
CA VAL A 339 -7.94 10.05 -18.03
C VAL A 339 -8.15 11.57 -18.10
N LEU A 340 -9.31 12.06 -17.68
CA LEU A 340 -9.57 13.51 -17.63
C LEU A 340 -8.62 14.22 -16.66
N GLN A 341 -8.32 13.64 -15.50
CA GLN A 341 -7.36 14.24 -14.55
C GLN A 341 -5.96 14.29 -15.15
N ILE A 342 -5.50 13.25 -15.85
CA ILE A 342 -4.20 13.26 -16.53
C ILE A 342 -4.13 14.40 -17.54
N ILE A 343 -5.16 14.58 -18.38
CA ILE A 343 -5.22 15.64 -19.38
C ILE A 343 -5.14 17.01 -18.68
N VAL A 344 -5.99 17.25 -17.69
CA VAL A 344 -6.02 18.52 -16.95
C VAL A 344 -4.71 18.80 -16.20
N PHE A 345 -4.11 17.78 -15.56
CA PHE A 345 -2.87 17.97 -14.82
C PHE A 345 -1.67 18.19 -15.74
N LYS A 346 -1.63 17.53 -16.90
CA LYS A 346 -0.62 17.82 -17.93
C LYS A 346 -0.76 19.24 -18.50
N THR A 347 -1.97 19.74 -18.74
CA THR A 347 -2.15 21.15 -19.15
C THR A 347 -1.69 22.13 -18.08
N LEU A 348 -1.93 21.85 -16.80
CA LEU A 348 -1.41 22.66 -15.70
C LEU A 348 0.13 22.67 -15.67
N THR A 349 0.79 21.53 -15.89
CA THR A 349 2.26 21.49 -15.96
C THR A 349 2.83 22.18 -17.20
N CYS A 350 2.09 22.26 -18.31
CA CYS A 350 2.49 23.08 -19.47
C CYS A 350 2.47 24.58 -19.18
N ILE A 351 1.55 25.03 -18.29
CA ILE A 351 1.48 26.45 -17.88
C ILE A 351 2.60 26.76 -16.90
N TYR A 352 2.86 25.90 -15.94
CA TYR A 352 3.89 26.11 -14.93
C TYR A 352 4.58 24.79 -14.58
N THR A 353 5.90 24.73 -14.80
CA THR A 353 6.73 23.57 -14.43
C THR A 353 7.44 23.84 -13.11
N PRO A 354 7.20 23.05 -12.04
CA PRO A 354 7.88 23.23 -10.76
C PRO A 354 9.39 23.05 -10.90
N SER A 355 10.18 23.90 -10.22
CA SER A 355 11.65 23.86 -10.25
C SER A 355 12.29 23.42 -8.93
N ASN A 356 11.53 23.40 -7.85
CA ASN A 356 12.00 23.02 -6.51
C ASN A 356 10.90 22.30 -5.71
N TRP A 357 11.25 21.75 -4.54
CA TRP A 357 10.34 21.00 -3.70
C TRP A 357 9.11 21.78 -3.24
N ILE A 358 9.26 23.08 -2.95
CA ILE A 358 8.14 23.91 -2.47
C ILE A 358 7.11 24.09 -3.59
N THR A 359 7.55 24.45 -4.79
CA THR A 359 6.67 24.64 -5.93
C THR A 359 6.04 23.33 -6.40
N LEU A 360 6.76 22.19 -6.27
CA LEU A 360 6.23 20.86 -6.56
C LEU A 360 5.08 20.51 -5.59
N ILE A 361 5.24 20.74 -4.29
CA ILE A 361 4.22 20.48 -3.28
C ILE A 361 3.00 21.38 -3.49
N LEU A 362 3.22 22.68 -3.74
CA LEU A 362 2.13 23.62 -4.01
C LEU A 362 1.33 23.23 -5.25
N MET A 363 2.02 22.82 -6.33
CA MET A 363 1.36 22.33 -7.54
C MET A 363 0.58 21.04 -7.26
N GLY A 364 1.12 20.14 -6.45
CA GLY A 364 0.42 18.95 -5.98
C GLY A 364 -0.87 19.29 -5.23
N CYS A 365 -0.84 20.26 -4.33
CA CYS A 365 -2.04 20.74 -3.63
C CYS A 365 -3.10 21.30 -4.59
N VAL A 366 -2.69 22.10 -5.58
CA VAL A 366 -3.59 22.62 -6.63
C VAL A 366 -4.21 21.45 -7.41
N MET A 367 -3.40 20.47 -7.81
CA MET A 367 -3.89 19.27 -8.53
C MET A 367 -4.89 18.45 -7.71
N VAL A 368 -4.71 18.33 -6.39
CA VAL A 368 -5.70 17.66 -5.52
C VAL A 368 -7.03 18.40 -5.56
N LEU A 369 -7.04 19.73 -5.45
CA LEU A 369 -8.27 20.54 -5.51
C LEU A 369 -8.96 20.45 -6.87
N VAL A 370 -8.21 20.61 -7.95
CA VAL A 370 -8.72 20.48 -9.31
C VAL A 370 -9.21 19.05 -9.59
N GLY A 371 -8.45 18.06 -9.14
CA GLY A 371 -8.82 16.64 -9.23
C GLY A 371 -10.11 16.31 -8.50
N MET A 372 -10.36 16.94 -7.34
CA MET A 372 -11.63 16.81 -6.60
C MET A 372 -12.82 17.33 -7.44
N VAL A 373 -12.67 18.45 -8.12
CA VAL A 373 -13.71 18.98 -9.00
C VAL A 373 -13.97 18.03 -10.17
N VAL A 374 -12.92 17.64 -10.89
CA VAL A 374 -13.03 16.72 -12.05
C VAL A 374 -13.67 15.40 -11.64
N HIS A 375 -13.19 14.81 -10.54
CA HIS A 375 -13.73 13.54 -10.02
C HIS A 375 -15.20 13.66 -9.65
N THR A 376 -15.58 14.71 -8.94
CA THR A 376 -16.98 14.94 -8.53
C THR A 376 -17.88 15.09 -9.74
N LEU A 377 -17.46 15.80 -10.78
CA LEU A 377 -18.23 15.97 -12.02
C LEU A 377 -18.48 14.64 -12.75
N VAL A 378 -17.53 13.73 -12.73
CA VAL A 378 -17.65 12.40 -13.39
C VAL A 378 -18.46 11.42 -12.53
N MET A 379 -18.22 11.41 -11.21
CA MET A 379 -18.78 10.40 -10.30
C MET A 379 -20.20 10.68 -9.82
N THR A 380 -20.64 11.95 -9.84
CA THR A 380 -21.98 12.31 -9.38
C THR A 380 -23.05 11.98 -10.42
N ASN A 381 -24.12 11.32 -9.97
CA ASN A 381 -25.31 11.10 -10.76
C ASN A 381 -26.13 12.42 -10.88
N GLY A 382 -27.01 12.52 -11.89
CA GLY A 382 -27.83 13.72 -12.10
C GLY A 382 -28.63 14.17 -10.86
N ASN A 383 -29.13 13.22 -10.06
CA ASN A 383 -29.83 13.51 -8.80
C ASN A 383 -28.89 14.00 -7.69
N GLU A 384 -27.66 13.46 -7.61
CA GLU A 384 -26.63 13.94 -6.69
C GLU A 384 -26.15 15.35 -7.07
N LYS A 385 -25.97 15.63 -8.36
CA LYS A 385 -25.64 16.99 -8.87
C LYS A 385 -26.69 18.02 -8.46
N LYS A 386 -27.96 17.70 -8.64
CA LYS A 386 -29.07 18.59 -8.22
C LYS A 386 -29.05 18.86 -6.71
N ARG A 387 -28.77 17.84 -5.87
CA ARG A 387 -28.66 18.02 -4.41
C ARG A 387 -27.47 18.90 -4.00
N ILE A 388 -26.32 18.76 -4.66
CA ILE A 388 -25.14 19.58 -4.40
C ILE A 388 -25.41 21.04 -4.82
N LEU A 389 -25.96 21.25 -6.01
CA LEU A 389 -26.32 22.59 -6.53
C LEU A 389 -27.36 23.29 -5.64
N ASN A 390 -28.37 22.54 -5.15
CA ASN A 390 -29.36 23.12 -4.25
C ASN A 390 -28.79 23.49 -2.88
N LYS A 391 -27.80 22.73 -2.35
CA LYS A 391 -27.11 23.10 -1.12
C LYS A 391 -26.21 24.33 -1.30
N LEU A 392 -25.53 24.47 -2.44
CA LEU A 392 -24.69 25.63 -2.75
C LEU A 392 -25.51 26.90 -3.03
N LYS A 393 -26.78 26.79 -3.43
CA LYS A 393 -27.71 27.92 -3.60
C LYS A 393 -28.36 28.37 -2.29
N LEU A 394 -28.27 27.57 -1.23
CA LEU A 394 -28.85 27.85 0.10
C LEU A 394 -27.79 28.31 1.12
N SER A 395 -26.53 28.36 0.74
CA SER A 395 -25.43 29.00 1.48
C SER A 395 -25.05 30.34 0.83
#